data_99eb5c78ee626a5b719b451ba1308825
#
_entry.id   99eb5c78ee626a5b719b451ba1308825
#
_cell.length_a   1.000
_cell.length_b   1.000
_cell.length_c   1.000
_cell.angle_alpha   90.00
_cell.angle_beta   90.00
_cell.angle_gamma   90.00
#
_symmetry.space_group_name_H-M   'P 1'
#
loop_
_entity.id
_entity.type
_entity.pdbx_description
1 polymer ?
#
loop_
_entity_poly.entity_id
_entity_poly.type
_entity_poly.pdbx_seq_one_letter_code
_entity_poly.pdbx_strand_id
1 'polypeptide(L)'
;MAQECQKADLYSDKMLFHLLLTLFYKLMRNGEMTILGSHDFAKKTHMAVIARYLLQNYTCASLAGLADQLNYSLSYCSHFVLENTGFTFKQLQKKIRMQKAVSYLLYADTPVNLIAEQLGYSCSENFMKVFKQEYGLTPTQYRARMKPH
;
A
#
# COMPACT_ATOMS: atom_id res chain seq x y z
N MET A 1 -26.23 -10.82 -0.36
CA MET A 1 -25.32 -10.03 -1.20
C MET A 1 -24.25 -9.22 -0.44
N ALA A 2 -24.49 -8.74 0.78
CA ALA A 2 -23.47 -8.00 1.55
C ALA A 2 -22.33 -8.86 2.15
N GLN A 3 -22.53 -10.16 2.32
CA GLN A 3 -21.53 -11.06 2.94
C GLN A 3 -20.43 -11.55 1.96
N GLU A 4 -20.69 -11.55 0.66
CA GLU A 4 -19.67 -11.96 -0.34
C GLU A 4 -18.65 -10.88 -0.62
N CYS A 5 -19.03 -9.61 -0.51
CA CYS A 5 -18.11 -8.49 -0.68
C CYS A 5 -17.03 -8.43 0.42
N GLN A 6 -17.39 -8.83 1.66
CA GLN A 6 -16.43 -8.90 2.78
C GLN A 6 -15.42 -10.05 2.66
N LYS A 7 -15.79 -11.16 1.99
CA LYS A 7 -14.85 -12.29 1.77
C LYS A 7 -13.80 -11.97 0.71
N ALA A 8 -14.14 -11.23 -0.32
CA ALA A 8 -13.19 -10.80 -1.36
C ALA A 8 -12.14 -9.84 -0.80
N ASP A 9 -12.52 -8.94 0.11
CA ASP A 9 -11.60 -8.01 0.78
C ASP A 9 -10.61 -8.75 1.69
N LEU A 10 -11.05 -9.77 2.42
CA LEU A 10 -10.20 -10.53 3.35
C LEU A 10 -9.09 -11.33 2.64
N TYR A 11 -9.39 -11.87 1.44
CA TYR A 11 -8.40 -12.57 0.61
C TYR A 11 -7.44 -11.59 -0.08
N SER A 12 -7.95 -10.45 -0.54
CA SER A 12 -7.17 -9.37 -1.14
C SER A 12 -6.17 -8.78 -0.14
N ASP A 13 -6.57 -8.57 1.11
CA ASP A 13 -5.71 -8.03 2.17
C ASP A 13 -4.59 -9.00 2.56
N LYS A 14 -4.89 -10.29 2.65
CA LYS A 14 -3.87 -11.34 2.92
C LYS A 14 -2.89 -11.47 1.75
N MET A 15 -3.36 -11.39 0.52
CA MET A 15 -2.53 -11.48 -0.68
C MET A 15 -1.67 -10.23 -0.86
N LEU A 16 -2.21 -9.04 -0.60
CA LEU A 16 -1.46 -7.78 -0.56
C LEU A 16 -0.42 -7.76 0.56
N PHE A 17 -0.76 -8.28 1.72
CA PHE A 17 0.19 -8.43 2.83
C PHE A 17 1.34 -9.39 2.46
N HIS A 18 1.04 -10.50 1.78
CA HIS A 18 2.05 -11.44 1.29
C HIS A 18 2.93 -10.84 0.17
N LEU A 19 2.33 -10.09 -0.75
CA LEU A 19 3.05 -9.38 -1.81
C LEU A 19 3.94 -8.26 -1.24
N LEU A 20 3.45 -7.51 -0.26
CA LEU A 20 4.24 -6.50 0.46
C LEU A 20 5.37 -7.16 1.27
N LEU A 21 5.09 -8.25 1.98
CA LEU A 21 6.12 -9.02 2.67
C LEU A 21 7.14 -9.61 1.70
N THR A 22 6.70 -10.09 0.54
CA THR A 22 7.58 -10.65 -0.48
C THR A 22 8.42 -9.57 -1.18
N LEU A 23 7.81 -8.43 -1.49
CA LEU A 23 8.51 -7.25 -2.00
C LEU A 23 9.51 -6.75 -0.97
N PHE A 24 9.09 -6.70 0.29
CA PHE A 24 9.90 -6.31 1.42
C PHE A 24 11.06 -7.28 1.65
N TYR A 25 10.80 -8.58 1.61
CA TYR A 25 11.83 -9.63 1.71
C TYR A 25 12.82 -9.55 0.54
N LYS A 26 12.35 -9.28 -0.68
CA LYS A 26 13.23 -9.10 -1.85
C LYS A 26 14.09 -7.84 -1.73
N LEU A 27 13.54 -6.74 -1.19
CA LEU A 27 14.29 -5.51 -0.92
C LEU A 27 15.35 -5.71 0.18
N MET A 28 15.04 -6.55 1.19
CA MET A 28 15.97 -6.91 2.27
C MET A 28 17.03 -7.92 1.84
N ARG A 29 16.76 -8.76 0.83
CA ARG A 29 17.68 -9.79 0.35
C ARG A 29 18.82 -9.25 -0.51
N ASN A 30 18.68 -8.07 -1.09
CA ASN A 30 19.74 -7.41 -1.87
C ASN A 30 20.72 -6.60 -1.01
N GLY A 31 20.49 -6.52 0.30
CA GLY A 31 21.43 -6.00 1.28
C GLY A 31 21.93 -7.18 2.13
N GLU A 32 23.21 -7.45 2.10
CA GLU A 32 23.92 -8.54 2.75
C GLU A 32 23.40 -8.87 4.15
N MET A 33 23.06 -10.14 4.36
CA MET A 33 22.62 -10.71 5.62
C MET A 33 23.82 -10.80 6.57
N THR A 34 24.03 -9.75 7.34
CA THR A 34 24.96 -9.80 8.48
C THR A 34 24.19 -10.12 9.76
N ILE A 35 24.66 -11.14 10.41
CA ILE A 35 24.21 -11.90 11.57
C ILE A 35 23.70 -11.03 12.73
N LEU A 36 22.46 -11.34 13.16
CA LEU A 36 21.90 -11.31 14.52
C LEU A 36 22.51 -10.33 15.57
N GLY A 37 22.00 -9.10 15.55
CA GLY A 37 22.04 -8.22 16.70
C GLY A 37 20.62 -7.80 17.11
N SER A 38 20.38 -7.50 18.38
CA SER A 38 19.11 -7.03 18.93
C SER A 38 18.52 -5.83 18.16
N HIS A 39 19.35 -5.05 17.52
CA HIS A 39 19.01 -3.90 16.68
C HIS A 39 18.24 -4.30 15.39
N ASP A 40 18.55 -5.47 14.83
CA ASP A 40 17.93 -5.96 13.60
C ASP A 40 16.53 -6.52 13.86
N PHE A 41 16.29 -7.06 15.04
CA PHE A 41 14.96 -7.52 15.46
C PHE A 41 13.99 -6.34 15.67
N ALA A 42 14.42 -5.28 16.34
CA ALA A 42 13.63 -4.07 16.53
C ALA A 42 13.30 -3.40 15.17
N LYS A 43 14.26 -3.36 14.26
CA LYS A 43 14.08 -2.84 12.90
C LYS A 43 13.02 -3.62 12.12
N LYS A 44 13.06 -4.96 12.15
CA LYS A 44 12.05 -5.84 11.51
C LYS A 44 10.66 -5.63 12.12
N THR A 45 10.58 -5.47 13.44
CA THR A 45 9.33 -5.21 14.15
C THR A 45 8.74 -3.88 13.76
N HIS A 46 9.51 -2.80 13.70
CA HIS A 46 9.04 -1.47 13.28
C HIS A 46 8.54 -1.48 11.83
N MET A 47 9.22 -2.19 10.95
CA MET A 47 8.77 -2.29 9.56
C MET A 47 7.45 -3.06 9.42
N ALA A 48 7.24 -4.09 10.23
CA ALA A 48 5.96 -4.79 10.26
C ALA A 48 4.83 -3.89 10.78
N VAL A 49 5.11 -3.04 11.77
CA VAL A 49 4.15 -2.02 12.27
C VAL A 49 3.84 -0.99 11.19
N ILE A 50 4.84 -0.47 10.48
CA ILE A 50 4.65 0.48 9.38
C ILE A 50 3.79 -0.11 8.27
N ALA A 51 4.10 -1.35 7.85
CA ALA A 51 3.33 -2.04 6.82
C ALA A 51 1.87 -2.23 7.25
N ARG A 52 1.64 -2.69 8.48
CA ARG A 52 0.30 -2.85 9.05
C ARG A 52 -0.46 -1.53 9.10
N TYR A 53 0.17 -0.47 9.62
CA TYR A 53 -0.43 0.86 9.71
C TYR A 53 -0.87 1.37 8.33
N LEU A 54 0.00 1.27 7.33
CA LEU A 54 -0.30 1.70 5.97
C LEU A 54 -1.41 0.87 5.33
N LEU A 55 -1.43 -0.46 5.55
CA LEU A 55 -2.47 -1.33 5.00
C LEU A 55 -3.85 -1.08 5.63
N GLN A 56 -3.89 -0.79 6.92
CA GLN A 56 -5.14 -0.53 7.65
C GLN A 56 -5.67 0.88 7.40
N ASN A 57 -4.78 1.85 7.16
CA ASN A 57 -5.13 3.27 7.10
C ASN A 57 -4.79 3.92 5.75
N TYR A 58 -4.65 3.17 4.66
CA TYR A 58 -4.15 3.68 3.37
C TYR A 58 -4.90 4.91 2.83
N THR A 59 -6.17 5.09 3.20
CA THR A 59 -6.99 6.23 2.79
C THR A 59 -6.68 7.52 3.57
N CYS A 60 -6.31 7.40 4.85
CA CYS A 60 -6.10 8.53 5.75
C CYS A 60 -4.76 8.48 6.49
N ALA A 61 -3.88 7.51 6.17
CA ALA A 61 -2.58 7.38 6.82
C ALA A 61 -1.78 8.68 6.75
N SER A 62 -1.23 9.07 7.89
CA SER A 62 -0.33 10.21 8.01
C SER A 62 0.98 9.80 8.67
N LEU A 63 2.05 10.51 8.35
CA LEU A 63 3.34 10.28 9.02
C LEU A 63 3.26 10.61 10.52
N ALA A 64 2.44 11.60 10.89
CA ALA A 64 2.19 11.93 12.28
C ALA A 64 1.53 10.77 13.04
N GLY A 65 0.45 10.20 12.51
CA GLY A 65 -0.20 9.05 13.14
C GLY A 65 0.70 7.81 13.23
N LEU A 66 1.60 7.62 12.27
CA LEU A 66 2.63 6.58 12.37
C LEU A 66 3.63 6.87 13.48
N ALA A 67 4.09 8.12 13.60
CA ALA A 67 5.04 8.55 14.60
C ALA A 67 4.45 8.39 16.02
N ASP A 68 3.19 8.78 16.20
CA ASP A 68 2.47 8.59 17.46
C ASP A 68 2.34 7.10 17.83
N GLN A 69 2.01 6.24 16.86
CA GLN A 69 1.88 4.80 17.10
C GLN A 69 3.22 4.14 17.48
N LEU A 70 4.33 4.65 16.97
CA LEU A 70 5.67 4.13 17.24
C LEU A 70 6.35 4.82 18.44
N ASN A 71 5.76 5.89 18.98
CA ASN A 71 6.37 6.79 19.98
C ASN A 71 7.72 7.37 19.51
N TYR A 72 7.79 7.79 18.24
CA TYR A 72 8.97 8.40 17.65
C TYR A 72 8.67 9.79 17.10
N SER A 73 9.73 10.57 16.85
CA SER A 73 9.59 11.85 16.17
C SER A 73 9.25 11.68 14.70
N LEU A 74 8.56 12.67 14.12
CA LEU A 74 8.26 12.73 12.67
C LEU A 74 9.52 12.58 11.81
N SER A 75 10.61 13.26 12.21
CA SER A 75 11.88 13.22 11.50
C SER A 75 12.46 11.80 11.49
N TYR A 76 12.48 11.15 12.66
CA TYR A 76 12.94 9.75 12.75
C TYR A 76 12.10 8.82 11.88
N CYS A 77 10.77 8.89 11.96
CA CYS A 77 9.89 8.04 11.15
C CYS A 77 10.09 8.28 9.66
N SER A 78 10.26 9.53 9.23
CA SER A 78 10.51 9.87 7.82
C SER A 78 11.81 9.26 7.31
N HIS A 79 12.90 9.44 8.05
CA HIS A 79 14.20 8.86 7.73
C HIS A 79 14.17 7.34 7.74
N PHE A 80 13.59 6.76 8.80
CA PHE A 80 13.50 5.31 8.95
C PHE A 80 12.76 4.66 7.78
N VAL A 81 11.62 5.23 7.37
CA VAL A 81 10.85 4.73 6.21
C VAL A 81 11.69 4.82 4.94
N LEU A 82 12.31 5.97 4.68
CA LEU A 82 13.10 6.20 3.46
C LEU A 82 14.32 5.27 3.39
N GLU A 83 15.09 5.16 4.46
CA GLU A 83 16.30 4.32 4.52
C GLU A 83 15.99 2.83 4.33
N ASN A 84 14.86 2.37 4.88
CA ASN A 84 14.53 0.94 4.84
C ASN A 84 13.73 0.50 3.62
N THR A 85 13.08 1.43 2.91
CA THR A 85 12.22 1.12 1.77
C THR A 85 12.69 1.74 0.46
N GLY A 86 13.54 2.74 0.51
CA GLY A 86 13.90 3.57 -0.64
C GLY A 86 12.77 4.53 -1.10
N PHE A 87 11.65 4.56 -0.37
CA PHE A 87 10.49 5.38 -0.70
C PHE A 87 10.09 6.28 0.46
N THR A 88 9.59 7.47 0.16
CA THR A 88 8.95 8.30 1.17
C THR A 88 7.62 7.66 1.63
N PHE A 89 7.16 8.05 2.81
CA PHE A 89 5.87 7.59 3.34
C PHE A 89 4.70 7.83 2.36
N LYS A 90 4.66 9.01 1.74
CA LYS A 90 3.64 9.36 0.73
C LYS A 90 3.72 8.48 -0.52
N GLN A 91 4.92 8.13 -0.96
CA GLN A 91 5.10 7.22 -2.09
C GLN A 91 4.62 5.80 -1.77
N LEU A 92 4.90 5.29 -0.55
CA LEU A 92 4.38 4.00 -0.11
C LEU A 92 2.86 4.00 -0.05
N GLN A 93 2.26 5.02 0.57
CA GLN A 93 0.81 5.16 0.62
C GLN A 93 0.19 5.19 -0.78
N LYS A 94 0.78 5.97 -1.70
CA LYS A 94 0.34 6.01 -3.10
C LYS A 94 0.40 4.62 -3.75
N LYS A 95 1.50 3.89 -3.58
CA LYS A 95 1.66 2.54 -4.13
C LYS A 95 0.58 1.58 -3.62
N ILE A 96 0.29 1.60 -2.33
CA ILE A 96 -0.77 0.77 -1.74
C ILE A 96 -2.14 1.12 -2.32
N ARG A 97 -2.48 2.41 -2.41
CA ARG A 97 -3.73 2.87 -3.06
C ARG A 97 -3.84 2.38 -4.50
N MET A 98 -2.75 2.44 -5.26
CA MET A 98 -2.73 1.99 -6.65
C MET A 98 -2.90 0.46 -6.78
N GLN A 99 -2.30 -0.32 -5.90
CA GLN A 99 -2.51 -1.78 -5.86
C GLN A 99 -3.96 -2.14 -5.50
N LYS A 100 -4.56 -1.46 -4.52
CA LYS A 100 -5.98 -1.61 -4.19
C LYS A 100 -6.88 -1.21 -5.36
N ALA A 101 -6.54 -0.14 -6.09
CA ALA A 101 -7.25 0.25 -7.30
C ALA A 101 -7.29 -0.87 -8.34
N VAL A 102 -6.15 -1.53 -8.59
CA VAL A 102 -6.08 -2.68 -9.51
C VAL A 102 -7.00 -3.80 -9.06
N SER A 103 -7.02 -4.14 -7.77
CA SER A 103 -7.91 -5.16 -7.23
C SER A 103 -9.39 -4.82 -7.47
N TYR A 104 -9.81 -3.59 -7.20
CA TYR A 104 -11.19 -3.15 -7.48
C TYR A 104 -11.53 -3.19 -8.97
N LEU A 105 -10.58 -2.81 -9.83
CA LEU A 105 -10.79 -2.80 -11.28
C LEU A 105 -10.94 -4.21 -11.86
N LEU A 106 -10.23 -5.20 -11.33
CA LEU A 106 -10.21 -6.57 -11.85
C LEU A 106 -11.31 -7.44 -11.27
N TYR A 107 -11.60 -7.30 -9.97
CA TYR A 107 -12.44 -8.26 -9.24
C TYR A 107 -13.77 -7.68 -8.76
N ALA A 108 -14.01 -6.39 -8.96
CA ALA A 108 -15.27 -5.74 -8.61
C ALA A 108 -15.79 -4.93 -9.79
N ASP A 109 -17.14 -4.89 -9.95
CA ASP A 109 -17.81 -4.05 -10.96
C ASP A 109 -18.07 -2.63 -10.44
N THR A 110 -17.22 -2.17 -9.53
CA THR A 110 -17.34 -0.84 -8.89
C THR A 110 -17.03 0.26 -9.91
N PRO A 111 -17.88 1.29 -10.04
CA PRO A 111 -17.61 2.45 -10.88
C PRO A 111 -16.30 3.16 -10.48
N VAL A 112 -15.58 3.72 -11.47
CA VAL A 112 -14.26 4.32 -11.25
C VAL A 112 -14.28 5.50 -10.26
N ASN A 113 -15.35 6.28 -10.27
CA ASN A 113 -15.55 7.38 -9.30
C ASN A 113 -15.67 6.87 -7.85
N LEU A 114 -16.40 5.77 -7.64
CA LEU A 114 -16.52 5.15 -6.31
C LEU A 114 -15.19 4.51 -5.87
N ILE A 115 -14.43 3.93 -6.80
CA ILE A 115 -13.07 3.45 -6.49
C ILE A 115 -12.19 4.61 -6.02
N ALA A 116 -12.22 5.75 -6.69
CA ALA A 116 -11.46 6.94 -6.28
C ALA A 116 -11.81 7.39 -4.85
N GLU A 117 -13.10 7.45 -4.54
CA GLU A 117 -13.60 7.80 -3.20
C GLU A 117 -13.15 6.79 -2.13
N GLN A 118 -13.33 5.49 -2.38
CA GLN A 118 -12.89 4.41 -1.47
C GLN A 118 -11.38 4.39 -1.23
N LEU A 119 -10.60 4.89 -2.18
CA LEU A 119 -9.15 5.04 -2.04
C LEU A 119 -8.73 6.35 -1.38
N GLY A 120 -9.68 7.20 -0.98
CA GLY A 120 -9.43 8.47 -0.30
C GLY A 120 -8.93 9.59 -1.22
N TYR A 121 -9.34 9.58 -2.49
CA TYR A 121 -9.13 10.70 -3.39
C TYR A 121 -10.29 11.69 -3.31
N SER A 122 -9.98 12.98 -3.22
CA SER A 122 -10.99 14.06 -3.15
C SER A 122 -11.76 14.25 -4.47
N CYS A 123 -11.19 13.84 -5.59
CA CYS A 123 -11.82 13.85 -6.90
C CYS A 123 -11.32 12.71 -7.78
N SER A 124 -12.18 12.21 -8.65
CA SER A 124 -11.90 11.09 -9.55
C SER A 124 -10.83 11.45 -10.60
N GLU A 125 -10.76 12.69 -11.01
CA GLU A 125 -9.79 13.19 -12.01
C GLU A 125 -8.36 13.04 -11.49
N ASN A 126 -8.12 13.37 -10.22
CA ASN A 126 -6.81 13.20 -9.60
C ASN A 126 -6.42 11.72 -9.51
N PHE A 127 -7.36 10.87 -9.12
CA PHE A 127 -7.15 9.42 -9.14
C PHE A 127 -6.80 8.91 -10.53
N MET A 128 -7.58 9.27 -11.56
CA MET A 128 -7.35 8.85 -12.94
C MET A 128 -6.00 9.28 -13.46
N LYS A 129 -5.57 10.52 -13.15
CA LYS A 129 -4.25 11.04 -13.50
C LYS A 129 -3.12 10.23 -12.85
N VAL A 130 -3.22 10.00 -11.53
CA VAL A 130 -2.22 9.25 -10.77
C VAL A 130 -2.15 7.80 -11.25
N PHE A 131 -3.30 7.17 -11.51
CA PHE A 131 -3.37 5.81 -12.01
C PHE A 131 -2.73 5.67 -13.40
N LYS A 132 -3.03 6.61 -14.32
CA LYS A 132 -2.43 6.62 -15.65
C LYS A 132 -0.91 6.84 -15.60
N GLN A 133 -0.41 7.66 -14.67
CA GLN A 133 1.04 7.85 -14.46
C GLN A 133 1.72 6.57 -13.97
N GLU A 134 1.05 5.76 -13.14
CA GLU A 134 1.63 4.54 -12.57
C GLU A 134 1.58 3.35 -13.54
N TYR A 135 0.48 3.21 -14.31
CA TYR A 135 0.23 2.03 -15.14
C TYR A 135 0.21 2.30 -16.66
N GLY A 136 0.36 3.54 -17.09
CA GLY A 136 0.33 3.92 -18.51
C GLY A 136 -1.06 3.93 -19.16
N LEU A 137 -2.09 3.43 -18.46
CA LEU A 137 -3.48 3.31 -18.93
C LEU A 137 -4.42 4.02 -17.96
N THR A 138 -5.54 4.52 -18.46
CA THR A 138 -6.62 4.99 -17.57
C THR A 138 -7.26 3.80 -16.85
N PRO A 139 -7.90 3.99 -15.67
CA PRO A 139 -8.58 2.92 -14.94
C PRO A 139 -9.57 2.13 -15.82
N THR A 140 -10.35 2.82 -16.64
CA THR A 140 -11.32 2.19 -17.56
C THR A 140 -10.64 1.35 -18.63
N GLN A 141 -9.57 1.87 -19.25
CA GLN A 141 -8.78 1.11 -20.22
C GLN A 141 -8.09 -0.10 -19.60
N TYR A 142 -7.59 0.06 -18.36
CA TYR A 142 -6.96 -1.02 -17.62
C TYR A 142 -7.97 -2.14 -17.32
N ARG A 143 -9.17 -1.80 -16.85
CA ARG A 143 -10.26 -2.76 -16.62
C ARG A 143 -10.62 -3.51 -17.91
N ALA A 144 -10.84 -2.80 -19.00
CA ALA A 144 -11.23 -3.40 -20.28
C ALA A 144 -10.18 -4.38 -20.83
N ARG A 145 -8.89 -4.08 -20.57
CA ARG A 145 -7.79 -4.90 -21.11
C ARG A 145 -7.42 -6.09 -20.22
N MET A 146 -7.53 -5.94 -18.89
CA MET A 146 -6.96 -6.88 -17.93
C MET A 146 -8.00 -7.69 -17.17
N LYS A 147 -9.31 -7.34 -17.23
CA LYS A 147 -10.36 -8.10 -16.57
C LYS A 147 -10.45 -9.49 -17.21
N PRO A 148 -10.27 -10.58 -16.44
CA PRO A 148 -10.49 -11.93 -16.94
C PRO A 148 -11.96 -12.09 -17.32
N HIS A 149 -12.22 -12.65 -18.48
CA HIS A 149 -13.57 -13.01 -18.95
C HIS A 149 -14.11 -14.23 -18.21
#